data_defb16e99402ae228650d476535bbe71
#
_entry.id   defb16e99402ae228650d476535bbe71
#
_cell.length_a   1.000
_cell.length_b   1.000
_cell.length_c   1.000
_cell.angle_alpha   90.00
_cell.angle_beta   90.00
_cell.angle_gamma   90.00
#
_symmetry.space_group_name_H-M   'P 1'
#
loop_
_entity.id
_entity.type
_entity.pdbx_description
1 polymer ?
#
loop_
_entity_poly.entity_id
_entity_poly.type
_entity_poly.pdbx_seq_one_letter_code
_entity_poly.pdbx_strand_id
1 'polypeptide(L)'
;IKVVDEKIYVTCRDQLVLLRDLNGDMETDFYESFNHDHQVTDHFHEFAMGLQTDKTGNFYYAKSGRHAREALIPQHGTLLKVSADGSKTDIIATGFRAANGVCINPDGSFIVTDQQGYWNPMNRINWVKGVGKFYGNMWGYNPPKDSSRAAMEQPLVWVDMKYDRSPSEMVWVESQKWGALNGGLLSLSYGYGKIQFVLNETINGQEQGAVIDLPGVKFLTGVMRGRFNPTDGQLYACGMSAWGTNQMMRGGGLYRVRYTGKTIPIPVKMKVREKSIVLDFDSPIDQNAASDLSNFEVKTWQLLRSKKYGSERLDQKVLKVTQSQIEGKSLKLSIENLEKVDVITIDYKIKNTKGEQLTGSIQGTIHQLGK
;
A
#
# COMPACT_ATOMS: atom_id res chain seq x y z
N ILE A 1 -0.86 -11.47 13.67
CA ILE A 1 -1.88 -12.00 14.59
C ILE A 1 -3.28 -11.79 14.02
N LYS A 2 -4.15 -12.77 14.20
CA LYS A 2 -5.57 -12.74 13.83
C LYS A 2 -6.40 -13.47 14.87
N VAL A 3 -7.55 -12.94 15.22
CA VAL A 3 -8.53 -13.61 16.08
C VAL A 3 -9.67 -14.11 15.19
N VAL A 4 -9.96 -15.40 15.27
CA VAL A 4 -11.03 -16.07 14.51
C VAL A 4 -11.77 -16.99 15.48
N ASP A 5 -13.07 -16.79 15.68
CA ASP A 5 -13.90 -17.56 16.59
C ASP A 5 -13.23 -17.71 17.98
N GLU A 6 -12.85 -16.57 18.57
CA GLU A 6 -12.16 -16.45 19.87
C GLU A 6 -10.79 -17.11 19.97
N LYS A 7 -10.29 -17.71 18.89
CA LYS A 7 -8.96 -18.32 18.81
C LYS A 7 -7.94 -17.34 18.23
N ILE A 8 -6.75 -17.33 18.78
CA ILE A 8 -5.69 -16.42 18.41
C ILE A 8 -4.65 -17.15 17.53
N TYR A 9 -4.51 -16.70 16.28
CA TYR A 9 -3.57 -17.22 15.31
C TYR A 9 -2.41 -16.24 15.08
N VAL A 10 -1.19 -16.76 14.99
CA VAL A 10 0.01 -15.95 14.77
C VAL A 10 0.85 -16.57 13.65
N THR A 11 1.22 -15.76 12.64
CA THR A 11 2.25 -16.19 11.69
C THR A 11 3.62 -16.07 12.34
N CYS A 12 4.34 -17.17 12.36
CA CYS A 12 5.74 -17.25 12.70
C CYS A 12 6.56 -17.41 11.41
N ARG A 13 7.88 -17.38 11.55
CA ARG A 13 8.80 -17.53 10.43
C ARG A 13 8.64 -18.87 9.68
N ASP A 14 8.31 -19.92 10.41
CA ASP A 14 8.27 -21.32 10.00
C ASP A 14 6.86 -21.94 10.01
N GLN A 15 5.87 -21.27 10.58
CA GLN A 15 4.54 -21.85 10.76
C GLN A 15 3.46 -20.81 11.06
N LEU A 16 2.22 -21.25 10.96
CA LEU A 16 1.06 -20.59 11.55
C LEU A 16 0.73 -21.30 12.86
N VAL A 17 0.73 -20.55 13.96
CA VAL A 17 0.53 -21.07 15.32
C VAL A 17 -0.84 -20.67 15.84
N LEU A 18 -1.52 -21.59 16.51
CA LEU A 18 -2.69 -21.31 17.33
C LEU A 18 -2.25 -21.23 18.80
N LEU A 19 -2.54 -20.11 19.43
CA LEU A 19 -2.29 -19.90 20.84
C LEU A 19 -3.43 -20.48 21.66
N ARG A 20 -3.12 -21.33 22.63
CA ARG A 20 -4.10 -21.96 23.53
C ARG A 20 -3.91 -21.44 24.94
N ASP A 21 -4.96 -20.90 25.50
CA ASP A 21 -5.17 -20.67 26.92
C ASP A 21 -6.02 -21.85 27.44
N LEU A 22 -5.41 -22.74 28.23
CA LEU A 22 -6.03 -23.99 28.68
C LEU A 22 -6.74 -23.84 30.03
N ASN A 23 -6.36 -22.84 30.81
CA ASN A 23 -6.84 -22.62 32.17
C ASN A 23 -7.76 -21.40 32.31
N GLY A 24 -7.85 -20.53 31.25
CA GLY A 24 -8.72 -19.36 31.19
C GLY A 24 -8.17 -18.12 31.92
N ASP A 25 -6.85 -18.04 32.16
CA ASP A 25 -6.21 -16.91 32.84
C ASP A 25 -5.77 -15.77 31.90
N MET A 26 -6.04 -15.90 30.58
CA MET A 26 -5.67 -15.00 29.51
C MET A 26 -4.17 -14.98 29.16
N GLU A 27 -3.41 -15.97 29.63
CA GLU A 27 -2.04 -16.24 29.20
C GLU A 27 -2.01 -17.47 28.29
N THR A 28 -1.02 -17.57 27.41
CA THR A 28 -0.87 -18.72 26.52
C THR A 28 -0.13 -19.84 27.20
N ASP A 29 -0.82 -20.98 27.43
CA ASP A 29 -0.23 -22.19 27.99
C ASP A 29 0.42 -23.08 26.94
N PHE A 30 -0.12 -23.09 25.71
CA PHE A 30 0.31 -24.02 24.68
C PHE A 30 0.32 -23.37 23.28
N TYR A 31 1.40 -23.61 22.55
CA TYR A 31 1.59 -23.17 21.17
C TYR A 31 1.36 -24.35 20.23
N GLU A 32 0.18 -24.39 19.62
CA GLU A 32 -0.19 -25.47 18.70
C GLU A 32 0.25 -25.13 17.28
N SER A 33 1.03 -26.00 16.62
CA SER A 33 1.33 -25.85 15.20
C SER A 33 0.06 -26.09 14.38
N PHE A 34 -0.52 -25.03 13.87
CA PHE A 34 -1.74 -25.11 13.07
C PHE A 34 -1.43 -25.48 11.61
N ASN A 35 -0.37 -24.94 11.04
CA ASN A 35 0.15 -25.29 9.72
C ASN A 35 1.64 -24.96 9.64
N HIS A 36 2.43 -25.88 9.10
CA HIS A 36 3.89 -25.75 8.92
C HIS A 36 4.37 -26.18 7.53
N ASP A 37 3.51 -26.09 6.51
CA ASP A 37 3.84 -26.49 5.13
C ASP A 37 4.90 -25.59 4.49
N HIS A 38 4.98 -24.32 4.89
CA HIS A 38 5.97 -23.44 4.30
C HIS A 38 7.35 -23.68 4.90
N GLN A 39 8.30 -23.88 4.01
CA GLN A 39 9.69 -24.11 4.35
C GLN A 39 10.40 -22.83 4.79
N VAL A 40 11.54 -23.00 5.48
CA VAL A 40 12.43 -21.91 5.89
C VAL A 40 13.88 -22.27 5.61
N THR A 41 14.73 -21.25 5.53
CA THR A 41 16.18 -21.37 5.50
C THR A 41 16.79 -20.59 6.66
N ASP A 42 18.11 -20.54 6.76
CA ASP A 42 18.83 -19.75 7.77
C ASP A 42 18.82 -18.24 7.50
N HIS A 43 18.26 -17.79 6.38
CA HIS A 43 18.33 -16.39 5.97
C HIS A 43 17.39 -15.49 6.78
N PHE A 44 17.93 -14.41 7.35
CA PHE A 44 17.20 -13.50 8.26
C PHE A 44 15.97 -12.81 7.63
N HIS A 45 15.95 -12.64 6.32
CA HIS A 45 14.95 -11.80 5.60
C HIS A 45 13.65 -12.54 5.25
N GLU A 46 13.47 -13.76 5.67
CA GLU A 46 12.29 -14.59 5.36
C GLU A 46 11.09 -14.28 6.26
N PHE A 47 10.69 -13.03 6.31
CA PHE A 47 9.55 -12.60 7.11
C PHE A 47 8.24 -13.19 6.59
N ALA A 48 7.39 -13.71 7.49
CA ALA A 48 6.01 -14.09 7.23
C ALA A 48 5.09 -13.04 7.86
N MET A 49 4.39 -12.23 7.04
CA MET A 49 3.72 -11.01 7.50
C MET A 49 2.34 -10.83 6.89
N GLY A 50 1.50 -10.02 7.56
CA GLY A 50 0.23 -9.55 7.02
C GLY A 50 -0.88 -10.60 7.11
N LEU A 51 -0.96 -11.39 8.22
CA LEU A 51 -1.97 -12.41 8.39
C LEU A 51 -3.39 -11.87 8.25
N GLN A 52 -4.15 -12.42 7.31
CA GLN A 52 -5.55 -12.13 7.05
C GLN A 52 -6.37 -13.42 7.00
N THR A 53 -7.70 -13.27 7.11
CA THR A 53 -8.65 -14.37 6.95
C THR A 53 -9.80 -13.93 6.05
N ASP A 54 -10.26 -14.82 5.17
CA ASP A 54 -11.49 -14.60 4.41
C ASP A 54 -12.74 -15.06 5.19
N LYS A 55 -13.90 -14.86 4.59
CA LYS A 55 -15.20 -15.23 5.19
C LYS A 55 -15.40 -16.74 5.31
N THR A 56 -14.58 -17.55 4.66
CA THR A 56 -14.63 -19.01 4.69
C THR A 56 -13.59 -19.61 5.64
N GLY A 57 -12.85 -18.73 6.36
CA GLY A 57 -11.89 -19.14 7.38
C GLY A 57 -10.50 -19.45 6.86
N ASN A 58 -10.23 -19.33 5.56
CA ASN A 58 -8.87 -19.50 5.05
C ASN A 58 -7.95 -18.36 5.51
N PHE A 59 -6.69 -18.68 5.75
CA PHE A 59 -5.67 -17.71 6.15
C PHE A 59 -4.79 -17.31 4.97
N TYR A 60 -4.38 -16.04 4.96
CA TYR A 60 -3.51 -15.48 3.93
C TYR A 60 -2.39 -14.67 4.58
N TYR A 61 -1.17 -14.83 4.09
CA TYR A 61 -0.02 -14.02 4.50
C TYR A 61 1.04 -14.00 3.42
N ALA A 62 1.91 -12.99 3.45
CA ALA A 62 3.01 -12.91 2.51
C ALA A 62 4.31 -13.40 3.16
N LYS A 63 5.12 -14.15 2.41
CA LYS A 63 6.46 -14.56 2.81
C LYS A 63 7.49 -13.84 1.95
N SER A 64 8.39 -13.10 2.59
CA SER A 64 9.45 -12.36 1.90
C SER A 64 10.46 -13.30 1.24
N GLY A 65 11.13 -12.79 0.20
CA GLY A 65 12.28 -13.42 -0.40
C GLY A 65 13.56 -13.22 0.41
N ARG A 66 14.65 -13.82 -0.03
CA ARG A 66 15.99 -13.60 0.52
C ARG A 66 16.51 -12.25 0.06
N HIS A 67 17.12 -11.45 0.95
CA HIS A 67 17.42 -10.04 0.72
C HIS A 67 18.18 -9.77 -0.59
N ALA A 68 19.34 -10.33 -0.76
CA ALA A 68 20.24 -10.12 -1.92
C ALA A 68 20.65 -11.43 -2.56
N ARG A 69 19.79 -12.43 -2.54
CA ARG A 69 20.07 -13.80 -2.98
C ARG A 69 18.84 -14.42 -3.63
N GLU A 70 19.08 -15.36 -4.51
CA GLU A 70 18.03 -16.17 -5.13
C GLU A 70 17.30 -17.04 -4.13
N ALA A 71 16.05 -17.36 -4.41
CA ALA A 71 15.23 -18.26 -3.62
C ALA A 71 15.81 -19.68 -3.56
N LEU A 72 15.64 -20.34 -2.45
CA LEU A 72 15.97 -21.77 -2.27
C LEU A 72 14.73 -22.64 -2.09
N ILE A 73 13.62 -22.04 -1.67
CA ILE A 73 12.37 -22.74 -1.37
C ILE A 73 11.20 -22.10 -2.12
N PRO A 74 10.14 -22.86 -2.43
CA PRO A 74 9.01 -22.37 -3.22
C PRO A 74 8.30 -21.14 -2.65
N GLN A 75 8.29 -20.98 -1.33
CA GLN A 75 7.54 -19.94 -0.65
C GLN A 75 8.28 -18.59 -0.57
N HIS A 76 9.53 -18.49 -1.00
CA HIS A 76 10.25 -17.22 -1.04
C HIS A 76 9.62 -16.21 -2.01
N GLY A 77 9.20 -15.08 -1.48
CA GLY A 77 8.59 -13.99 -2.25
C GLY A 77 7.18 -14.32 -2.75
N THR A 78 6.32 -14.84 -1.89
CA THR A 78 4.99 -15.33 -2.24
C THR A 78 3.87 -14.74 -1.38
N LEU A 79 2.66 -14.74 -1.93
CA LEU A 79 1.40 -14.67 -1.17
C LEU A 79 0.89 -16.10 -1.00
N LEU A 80 0.68 -16.52 0.24
CA LEU A 80 0.26 -17.87 0.61
C LEU A 80 -1.19 -17.87 1.07
N LYS A 81 -1.88 -18.98 0.80
CA LYS A 81 -3.19 -19.34 1.35
C LYS A 81 -3.06 -20.63 2.14
N VAL A 82 -3.51 -20.63 3.39
CA VAL A 82 -3.69 -21.83 4.22
C VAL A 82 -5.17 -22.11 4.34
N SER A 83 -5.57 -23.35 4.14
CA SER A 83 -6.98 -23.79 4.31
C SER A 83 -7.49 -23.53 5.73
N ALA A 84 -8.80 -23.39 5.88
CA ALA A 84 -9.43 -23.09 7.17
C ALA A 84 -9.16 -24.14 8.27
N ASP A 85 -8.90 -25.38 7.87
CA ASP A 85 -8.53 -26.50 8.76
C ASP A 85 -7.01 -26.65 8.98
N GLY A 86 -6.20 -25.80 8.32
CA GLY A 86 -4.74 -25.85 8.43
C GLY A 86 -4.08 -26.97 7.62
N SER A 87 -4.83 -27.77 6.87
CA SER A 87 -4.31 -29.02 6.24
C SER A 87 -3.53 -28.78 4.94
N LYS A 88 -3.64 -27.60 4.32
CA LYS A 88 -3.06 -27.31 3.01
C LYS A 88 -2.62 -25.88 2.85
N THR A 89 -1.46 -25.69 2.21
CA THR A 89 -0.95 -24.37 1.81
C THR A 89 -0.79 -24.27 0.30
N ASP A 90 -1.40 -23.25 -0.31
CA ASP A 90 -1.30 -22.94 -1.72
C ASP A 90 -0.53 -21.62 -1.93
N ILE A 91 0.28 -21.55 -3.00
CA ILE A 91 0.92 -20.32 -3.46
C ILE A 91 -0.06 -19.59 -4.38
N ILE A 92 -0.48 -18.39 -3.99
CA ILE A 92 -1.43 -17.57 -4.75
C ILE A 92 -0.72 -16.70 -5.78
N ALA A 93 0.39 -16.07 -5.38
CA ALA A 93 1.17 -15.18 -6.23
C ALA A 93 2.65 -15.24 -5.85
N THR A 94 3.52 -14.88 -6.81
CA THR A 94 4.98 -14.95 -6.67
C THR A 94 5.64 -13.64 -7.08
N GLY A 95 6.94 -13.54 -6.85
CA GLY A 95 7.74 -12.41 -7.33
C GLY A 95 7.71 -11.18 -6.44
N PHE A 96 7.36 -11.32 -5.16
CA PHE A 96 7.56 -10.28 -4.15
C PHE A 96 8.99 -10.30 -3.61
N ARG A 97 9.52 -9.13 -3.27
CA ARG A 97 10.86 -9.02 -2.69
C ARG A 97 10.82 -9.03 -1.17
N ALA A 98 10.05 -8.12 -0.56
CA ALA A 98 9.91 -7.95 0.88
C ALA A 98 8.50 -7.46 1.19
N ALA A 99 7.52 -8.32 0.92
CA ALA A 99 6.13 -8.01 1.19
C ALA A 99 5.89 -7.89 2.69
N ASN A 100 5.22 -6.81 3.11
CA ASN A 100 4.95 -6.52 4.52
C ASN A 100 3.44 -6.50 4.84
N GLY A 101 2.65 -5.84 4.01
CA GLY A 101 1.20 -5.73 4.20
C GLY A 101 0.42 -6.64 3.26
N VAL A 102 -0.60 -7.30 3.80
CA VAL A 102 -1.62 -8.00 3.03
C VAL A 102 -2.97 -7.47 3.46
N CYS A 103 -3.79 -7.06 2.50
CA CYS A 103 -5.17 -6.63 2.71
C CYS A 103 -6.09 -7.42 1.78
N ILE A 104 -7.21 -7.89 2.28
CA ILE A 104 -8.25 -8.50 1.45
C ILE A 104 -9.21 -7.39 1.02
N ASN A 105 -9.43 -7.28 -0.28
CA ASN A 105 -10.36 -6.33 -0.86
C ASN A 105 -11.82 -6.81 -0.73
N PRO A 106 -12.81 -5.91 -0.82
CA PRO A 106 -14.23 -6.30 -0.78
C PRO A 106 -14.65 -7.33 -1.84
N ASP A 107 -13.95 -7.37 -2.98
CA ASP A 107 -14.17 -8.32 -4.08
C ASP A 107 -13.43 -9.66 -3.91
N GLY A 108 -12.69 -9.84 -2.79
CA GLY A 108 -11.90 -11.04 -2.50
C GLY A 108 -10.52 -11.06 -3.15
N SER A 109 -10.15 -10.06 -3.94
CA SER A 109 -8.76 -9.85 -4.38
C SER A 109 -7.90 -9.31 -3.23
N PHE A 110 -6.59 -9.14 -3.46
CA PHE A 110 -5.68 -8.69 -2.42
C PHE A 110 -4.93 -7.44 -2.80
N ILE A 111 -4.53 -6.67 -1.79
CA ILE A 111 -3.45 -5.70 -1.94
C ILE A 111 -2.25 -6.19 -1.14
N VAL A 112 -1.09 -6.21 -1.80
CA VAL A 112 0.18 -6.61 -1.18
C VAL A 112 1.18 -5.48 -1.37
N THR A 113 1.68 -4.92 -0.27
CA THR A 113 2.75 -3.93 -0.32
C THR A 113 4.10 -4.61 -0.39
N ASP A 114 5.02 -4.06 -1.20
CA ASP A 114 6.35 -4.62 -1.36
C ASP A 114 7.42 -3.53 -1.36
N GLN A 115 8.52 -3.79 -0.69
CA GLN A 115 9.59 -2.82 -0.49
C GLN A 115 10.57 -2.81 -1.65
N GLN A 116 11.06 -1.61 -2.00
CA GLN A 116 12.17 -1.40 -2.95
C GLN A 116 13.37 -2.31 -2.65
N GLY A 117 14.01 -2.79 -3.70
CA GLY A 117 15.21 -3.61 -3.59
C GLY A 117 15.70 -4.14 -4.94
N TYR A 118 16.36 -5.26 -4.94
CA TYR A 118 16.81 -5.94 -6.14
C TYR A 118 15.60 -6.44 -6.94
N TRP A 119 15.60 -6.20 -8.25
CA TRP A 119 14.47 -6.49 -9.14
C TRP A 119 13.14 -5.80 -8.78
N ASN A 120 13.14 -4.95 -7.77
CA ASN A 120 12.02 -4.13 -7.36
C ASN A 120 12.46 -2.67 -7.33
N PRO A 121 12.27 -1.91 -8.42
CA PRO A 121 12.90 -0.61 -8.65
C PRO A 121 12.49 0.47 -7.65
N MET A 122 11.32 0.32 -7.01
CA MET A 122 10.74 1.27 -6.06
C MET A 122 9.81 0.52 -5.12
N ASN A 123 9.42 1.10 -3.99
CA ASN A 123 8.32 0.54 -3.21
C ASN A 123 7.07 0.46 -4.07
N ARG A 124 6.26 -0.55 -3.86
CA ARG A 124 5.06 -0.75 -4.68
C ARG A 124 3.87 -1.24 -3.86
N ILE A 125 2.72 -0.79 -4.26
CA ILE A 125 1.43 -1.31 -3.82
C ILE A 125 0.88 -2.15 -4.96
N ASN A 126 0.68 -3.45 -4.74
CA ASN A 126 0.23 -4.38 -5.77
C ASN A 126 -1.23 -4.73 -5.56
N TRP A 127 -2.04 -4.65 -6.61
CA TRP A 127 -3.37 -5.23 -6.61
C TRP A 127 -3.27 -6.65 -7.18
N VAL A 128 -3.50 -7.66 -6.33
CA VAL A 128 -3.34 -9.07 -6.67
C VAL A 128 -4.69 -9.67 -7.03
N LYS A 129 -4.90 -9.91 -8.33
CA LYS A 129 -6.11 -10.52 -8.88
C LYS A 129 -5.79 -11.89 -9.46
N GLY A 130 -6.55 -12.91 -9.03
CA GLY A 130 -6.36 -14.29 -9.50
C GLY A 130 -5.13 -14.98 -8.92
N VAL A 131 -4.93 -16.23 -9.36
CA VAL A 131 -3.86 -17.12 -8.90
C VAL A 131 -2.77 -17.23 -9.98
N GLY A 132 -1.53 -17.48 -9.56
CA GLY A 132 -0.40 -17.76 -10.47
C GLY A 132 0.25 -16.52 -11.08
N LYS A 133 -0.05 -15.33 -10.57
CA LYS A 133 0.50 -14.06 -11.03
C LYS A 133 1.90 -13.79 -10.49
N PHE A 134 2.75 -13.14 -11.31
CA PHE A 134 4.14 -12.82 -10.99
C PHE A 134 4.34 -11.31 -10.83
N TYR A 135 4.93 -10.89 -9.70
CA TYR A 135 5.06 -9.48 -9.31
C TYR A 135 6.49 -8.91 -9.44
N GLY A 136 7.37 -9.58 -10.17
CA GLY A 136 8.56 -8.95 -10.75
C GLY A 136 9.90 -9.29 -10.12
N ASN A 137 10.00 -9.84 -8.91
CA ASN A 137 11.29 -10.19 -8.32
C ASN A 137 11.84 -11.48 -8.96
N MET A 138 12.87 -11.34 -9.82
CA MET A 138 13.53 -12.43 -10.52
C MET A 138 14.36 -13.34 -9.62
N TRP A 139 14.54 -12.98 -8.35
CA TRP A 139 15.18 -13.85 -7.35
C TRP A 139 14.16 -14.66 -6.53
N GLY A 140 12.89 -14.67 -6.95
CA GLY A 140 11.88 -15.61 -6.47
C GLY A 140 12.16 -17.04 -6.93
N TYR A 141 11.42 -17.99 -6.40
CA TYR A 141 11.54 -19.40 -6.79
C TYR A 141 10.94 -19.63 -8.18
N ASN A 142 11.71 -20.23 -9.10
CA ASN A 142 11.31 -20.49 -10.48
C ASN A 142 10.65 -19.28 -11.18
N PRO A 143 11.32 -18.12 -11.25
CA PRO A 143 10.74 -16.96 -11.91
C PRO A 143 10.59 -17.19 -13.41
N PRO A 144 9.74 -16.43 -14.11
CA PRO A 144 9.71 -16.45 -15.58
C PRO A 144 11.09 -16.21 -16.18
N LYS A 145 11.40 -16.85 -17.31
CA LYS A 145 12.66 -16.61 -18.03
C LYS A 145 12.76 -15.17 -18.56
N ASP A 146 11.63 -14.61 -18.95
CA ASP A 146 11.52 -13.22 -19.41
C ASP A 146 11.63 -12.25 -18.23
N SER A 147 12.69 -11.44 -18.26
CA SER A 147 12.92 -10.39 -17.26
C SER A 147 12.38 -9.02 -17.67
N SER A 148 11.67 -8.92 -18.78
CA SER A 148 11.05 -7.67 -19.23
C SER A 148 9.92 -7.21 -18.32
N ARG A 149 9.52 -5.96 -18.44
CA ARG A 149 8.36 -5.43 -17.70
C ARG A 149 7.04 -6.10 -18.07
N ALA A 150 6.93 -6.58 -19.30
CA ALA A 150 5.74 -7.27 -19.78
C ALA A 150 5.49 -8.61 -19.08
N ALA A 151 6.53 -9.22 -18.54
CA ALA A 151 6.46 -10.52 -17.84
C ALA A 151 5.95 -10.42 -16.40
N MET A 152 5.68 -9.22 -15.89
CA MET A 152 5.19 -9.03 -14.52
C MET A 152 3.88 -8.26 -14.48
N GLU A 153 3.09 -8.49 -13.44
CA GLU A 153 1.93 -7.67 -13.12
C GLU A 153 2.39 -6.26 -12.69
N GLN A 154 1.73 -5.24 -13.24
CA GLN A 154 2.04 -3.86 -12.89
C GLN A 154 1.45 -3.50 -11.52
N PRO A 155 2.13 -2.67 -10.70
CA PRO A 155 1.57 -2.26 -9.41
C PRO A 155 0.39 -1.30 -9.61
N LEU A 156 -0.42 -1.15 -8.57
CA LEU A 156 -1.36 -0.05 -8.46
C LEU A 156 -0.62 1.30 -8.49
N VAL A 157 0.48 1.37 -7.72
CA VAL A 157 1.32 2.56 -7.65
C VAL A 157 2.75 2.20 -7.26
N TRP A 158 3.72 2.87 -7.90
CA TRP A 158 5.10 2.95 -7.47
C TRP A 158 5.28 4.10 -6.47
N VAL A 159 5.91 3.86 -5.33
CA VAL A 159 6.08 4.85 -4.27
C VAL A 159 7.55 5.09 -3.98
N ASP A 160 8.03 6.33 -4.25
CA ASP A 160 9.43 6.73 -4.04
C ASP A 160 9.80 6.62 -2.56
N MET A 161 11.02 6.15 -2.26
CA MET A 161 11.51 6.01 -0.89
C MET A 161 11.58 7.32 -0.12
N LYS A 162 11.66 8.47 -0.82
CA LYS A 162 11.57 9.79 -0.16
C LYS A 162 10.14 10.12 0.25
N TYR A 163 9.16 9.52 -0.43
CA TYR A 163 7.74 9.70 -0.15
C TYR A 163 7.23 8.71 0.91
N ASP A 164 7.55 7.42 0.74
CA ASP A 164 7.34 6.39 1.76
C ASP A 164 8.47 5.36 1.74
N ARG A 165 9.11 5.15 2.87
CA ARG A 165 10.30 4.32 2.94
C ARG A 165 10.03 2.82 3.00
N SER A 166 8.98 2.42 3.69
CA SER A 166 8.61 1.02 3.89
C SER A 166 7.10 0.94 4.06
N PRO A 167 6.35 0.77 2.98
CA PRO A 167 4.92 0.57 3.05
C PRO A 167 4.63 -0.69 3.88
N SER A 168 3.62 -0.61 4.73
CA SER A 168 3.19 -1.71 5.56
C SER A 168 1.77 -2.14 5.21
N GLU A 169 0.89 -2.34 6.16
CA GLU A 169 -0.46 -2.82 5.88
C GLU A 169 -1.34 -1.75 5.23
N MET A 170 -2.26 -2.22 4.39
CA MET A 170 -3.33 -1.41 3.84
C MET A 170 -4.63 -1.70 4.60
N VAL A 171 -5.46 -0.66 4.78
CA VAL A 171 -6.70 -0.77 5.55
C VAL A 171 -7.81 -0.02 4.84
N TRP A 172 -8.92 -0.70 4.54
CA TRP A 172 -10.14 -0.06 4.05
C TRP A 172 -10.80 0.74 5.18
N VAL A 173 -11.26 1.95 4.88
CA VAL A 173 -11.99 2.78 5.83
C VAL A 173 -13.43 2.29 5.91
N GLU A 174 -13.73 1.50 6.92
CA GLU A 174 -15.05 0.90 7.17
C GLU A 174 -15.77 1.64 8.31
N SER A 175 -15.92 2.97 8.16
CA SER A 175 -16.56 3.79 9.19
C SER A 175 -17.17 5.06 8.63
N GLN A 176 -18.48 5.20 8.75
CA GLN A 176 -19.22 6.41 8.39
C GLN A 176 -18.74 7.66 9.17
N LYS A 177 -18.14 7.48 10.35
CA LYS A 177 -17.55 8.58 11.14
C LYS A 177 -16.35 9.23 10.45
N TRP A 178 -15.79 8.63 9.40
CA TRP A 178 -14.67 9.15 8.63
C TRP A 178 -15.09 9.99 7.40
N GLY A 179 -16.39 10.31 7.29
CA GLY A 179 -16.90 11.25 6.27
C GLY A 179 -16.51 10.85 4.85
N ALA A 180 -15.92 11.77 4.11
CA ALA A 180 -15.53 11.54 2.71
C ALA A 180 -14.42 10.50 2.51
N LEU A 181 -13.70 10.11 3.57
CA LEU A 181 -12.71 9.02 3.50
C LEU A 181 -13.34 7.64 3.63
N ASN A 182 -14.61 7.52 4.05
CA ASN A 182 -15.27 6.23 4.19
C ASN A 182 -15.35 5.50 2.84
N GLY A 183 -15.05 4.21 2.84
CA GLY A 183 -14.92 3.40 1.62
C GLY A 183 -13.61 3.60 0.86
N GLY A 184 -12.72 4.49 1.32
CA GLY A 184 -11.38 4.67 0.78
C GLY A 184 -10.35 3.71 1.39
N LEU A 185 -9.14 3.76 0.87
CA LEU A 185 -8.05 2.88 1.26
C LEU A 185 -6.92 3.68 1.92
N LEU A 186 -6.44 3.22 3.07
CA LEU A 186 -5.31 3.78 3.78
C LEU A 186 -4.07 2.91 3.61
N SER A 187 -2.91 3.53 3.42
CA SER A 187 -1.59 2.89 3.46
C SER A 187 -0.86 3.31 4.73
N LEU A 188 -0.44 2.35 5.53
CA LEU A 188 0.33 2.58 6.73
C LEU A 188 1.82 2.57 6.38
N SER A 189 2.58 3.50 6.93
CA SER A 189 4.02 3.64 6.68
C SER A 189 4.83 3.21 7.91
N TYR A 190 5.55 2.11 7.78
CA TYR A 190 6.54 1.71 8.78
C TYR A 190 7.73 2.69 8.78
N GLY A 191 8.22 3.09 7.61
CA GLY A 191 9.45 3.88 7.52
C GLY A 191 9.34 5.29 8.09
N TYR A 192 8.18 5.94 7.95
CA TYR A 192 8.00 7.33 8.35
C TYR A 192 6.93 7.57 9.42
N GLY A 193 6.27 6.54 9.92
CA GLY A 193 5.25 6.67 10.97
C GLY A 193 4.13 7.63 10.58
N LYS A 194 3.53 7.43 9.40
CA LYS A 194 2.44 8.23 8.85
C LYS A 194 1.38 7.33 8.19
N ILE A 195 0.28 7.92 7.80
CA ILE A 195 -0.76 7.28 7.00
C ILE A 195 -0.89 8.05 5.69
N GLN A 196 -1.07 7.33 4.60
CA GLN A 196 -1.40 7.86 3.28
C GLN A 196 -2.80 7.43 2.88
N PHE A 197 -3.50 8.29 2.16
CA PHE A 197 -4.74 7.95 1.48
C PHE A 197 -4.41 7.52 0.04
N VAL A 198 -5.05 6.45 -0.41
CA VAL A 198 -4.82 5.87 -1.74
C VAL A 198 -5.94 6.28 -2.67
N LEU A 199 -5.56 6.93 -3.76
CA LEU A 199 -6.45 7.33 -4.85
C LEU A 199 -6.32 6.29 -5.95
N ASN A 200 -7.34 5.49 -6.19
CA ASN A 200 -7.29 4.43 -7.21
C ASN A 200 -8.41 4.56 -8.22
N GLU A 201 -8.12 4.11 -9.44
CA GLU A 201 -9.09 3.95 -10.52
C GLU A 201 -8.75 2.72 -11.37
N THR A 202 -9.75 2.20 -12.06
CA THR A 202 -9.58 1.13 -13.04
C THR A 202 -9.86 1.67 -14.44
N ILE A 203 -8.92 1.52 -15.36
CA ILE A 203 -9.08 1.88 -16.77
C ILE A 203 -8.80 0.66 -17.64
N ASN A 204 -9.77 0.23 -18.43
CA ASN A 204 -9.67 -0.95 -19.29
C ASN A 204 -9.17 -2.21 -18.56
N GLY A 205 -9.62 -2.42 -17.32
CA GLY A 205 -9.23 -3.56 -16.48
C GLY A 205 -7.86 -3.45 -15.80
N GLN A 206 -7.11 -2.36 -16.05
CA GLN A 206 -5.85 -2.06 -15.38
C GLN A 206 -6.09 -1.16 -14.16
N GLU A 207 -5.66 -1.65 -12.99
CA GLU A 207 -5.62 -0.84 -11.77
C GLU A 207 -4.45 0.13 -11.82
N GLN A 208 -4.70 1.37 -11.46
CA GLN A 208 -3.69 2.40 -11.29
C GLN A 208 -4.11 3.38 -10.18
N GLY A 209 -3.17 4.15 -9.66
CA GLY A 209 -3.52 5.06 -8.59
C GLY A 209 -2.38 5.96 -8.14
N ALA A 210 -2.65 6.60 -7.02
CA ALA A 210 -1.71 7.49 -6.37
C ALA A 210 -1.85 7.40 -4.84
N VAL A 211 -0.87 7.93 -4.14
CA VAL A 211 -0.87 8.09 -2.69
C VAL A 211 -0.69 9.56 -2.33
N ILE A 212 -1.32 9.97 -1.25
CA ILE A 212 -1.16 11.30 -0.65
C ILE A 212 -1.16 11.18 0.87
N ASP A 213 -0.28 11.93 1.54
CA ASP A 213 -0.18 11.91 2.99
C ASP A 213 -1.48 12.41 3.64
N LEU A 214 -1.98 11.68 4.62
CA LEU A 214 -3.11 12.11 5.44
C LEU A 214 -2.62 13.20 6.41
N PRO A 215 -3.10 14.45 6.26
CA PRO A 215 -2.55 15.57 7.00
C PRO A 215 -2.78 15.45 8.52
N GLY A 216 -1.82 15.94 9.28
CA GLY A 216 -1.91 15.99 10.76
C GLY A 216 -1.76 14.62 11.45
N VAL A 217 -1.49 13.55 10.70
CA VAL A 217 -1.28 12.21 11.26
C VAL A 217 0.20 11.86 11.19
N LYS A 218 0.85 11.84 12.35
CA LYS A 218 2.23 11.39 12.50
C LYS A 218 2.40 10.63 13.82
N PHE A 219 3.07 9.51 13.76
CA PHE A 219 3.28 8.64 14.92
C PHE A 219 4.71 8.73 15.44
N LEU A 220 4.91 8.34 16.69
CA LEU A 220 6.23 8.27 17.31
C LEU A 220 6.97 6.96 17.00
N THR A 221 6.32 6.05 16.28
CA THR A 221 6.89 4.79 15.79
C THR A 221 6.58 4.63 14.31
N GLY A 222 7.23 3.70 13.66
CA GLY A 222 6.70 3.12 12.42
C GLY A 222 5.33 2.50 12.66
N VAL A 223 4.41 2.57 11.71
CA VAL A 223 3.07 2.00 11.82
C VAL A 223 2.97 0.80 10.88
N MET A 224 2.66 -0.36 11.45
CA MET A 224 2.69 -1.62 10.70
C MET A 224 1.32 -2.23 10.47
N ARG A 225 0.43 -2.15 11.46
CA ARG A 225 -0.89 -2.79 11.42
C ARG A 225 -1.95 -1.82 11.90
N GLY A 226 -3.14 -1.93 11.31
CA GLY A 226 -4.29 -1.11 11.70
C GLY A 226 -5.61 -1.86 11.57
N ARG A 227 -6.55 -1.51 12.44
CA ARG A 227 -7.93 -2.05 12.41
C ARG A 227 -8.91 -0.94 12.76
N PHE A 228 -10.01 -0.90 12.03
CA PHE A 228 -11.17 -0.12 12.46
C PHE A 228 -11.89 -0.87 13.57
N ASN A 229 -12.13 -0.18 14.69
CA ASN A 229 -12.92 -0.74 15.77
C ASN A 229 -14.41 -0.58 15.42
N PRO A 230 -15.18 -1.66 15.31
CA PRO A 230 -16.59 -1.58 14.92
C PRO A 230 -17.45 -0.86 15.94
N THR A 231 -17.05 -0.82 17.21
CA THR A 231 -17.83 -0.16 18.30
C THR A 231 -17.72 1.35 18.23
N ASP A 232 -16.50 1.91 18.09
CA ASP A 232 -16.29 3.36 18.10
C ASP A 232 -16.04 3.95 16.70
N GLY A 233 -15.79 3.11 15.70
CA GLY A 233 -15.54 3.50 14.31
C GLY A 233 -14.22 4.23 14.10
N GLN A 234 -13.27 4.13 15.02
CA GLN A 234 -11.95 4.76 14.91
C GLN A 234 -10.89 3.75 14.45
N LEU A 235 -9.82 4.26 13.86
CA LEU A 235 -8.68 3.44 13.48
C LEU A 235 -7.75 3.27 14.68
N TYR A 236 -7.48 2.02 15.03
CA TYR A 236 -6.42 1.65 15.97
C TYR A 236 -5.24 1.13 15.16
N ALA A 237 -4.07 1.72 15.38
CA ALA A 237 -2.86 1.37 14.65
C ALA A 237 -1.73 1.08 15.63
N CYS A 238 -0.93 0.08 15.33
CA CYS A 238 0.24 -0.25 16.13
C CYS A 238 1.48 -0.41 15.25
N GLY A 239 2.63 -0.31 15.89
CA GLY A 239 3.89 -0.47 15.20
C GLY A 239 5.09 -0.43 16.12
N MET A 240 6.25 -0.43 15.50
CA MET A 240 7.53 -0.49 16.19
C MET A 240 8.59 0.28 15.40
N SER A 241 9.71 0.56 16.05
CA SER A 241 10.91 1.08 15.42
C SER A 241 12.01 0.03 15.51
N ALA A 242 12.52 -0.40 14.36
CA ALA A 242 13.60 -1.36 14.25
C ALA A 242 14.55 -0.97 13.10
N TRP A 243 15.74 -1.54 13.11
CA TRP A 243 16.80 -1.36 12.11
C TRP A 243 17.30 0.07 11.90
N GLY A 244 17.02 1.01 12.81
CA GLY A 244 17.50 2.39 12.76
C GLY A 244 17.18 3.14 11.46
N THR A 245 16.25 2.64 10.66
CA THR A 245 15.97 3.14 9.31
C THR A 245 14.86 4.16 9.27
N ASN A 246 14.02 4.20 10.27
CA ASN A 246 12.97 5.16 10.44
C ASN A 246 13.41 6.27 11.42
N GLN A 247 12.88 7.45 11.27
CA GLN A 247 13.18 8.60 12.11
C GLN A 247 12.28 8.60 13.36
N MET A 248 12.12 7.43 14.00
CA MET A 248 11.14 7.25 15.06
C MET A 248 11.76 7.40 16.44
N MET A 249 10.96 7.88 17.38
CA MET A 249 11.42 8.30 18.72
C MET A 249 11.12 7.25 19.79
N ARG A 250 10.30 6.23 19.49
CA ARG A 250 9.91 5.19 20.44
C ARG A 250 10.04 3.80 19.84
N GLY A 251 10.37 2.82 20.66
CA GLY A 251 10.55 1.42 20.25
C GLY A 251 9.25 0.73 19.80
N GLY A 252 8.10 1.08 20.39
CA GLY A 252 6.79 0.54 20.05
C GLY A 252 5.66 1.48 20.46
N GLY A 253 4.45 1.23 19.92
CA GLY A 253 3.28 2.03 20.25
C GLY A 253 1.97 1.47 19.72
N LEU A 254 0.89 1.80 20.44
CA LEU A 254 -0.50 1.62 20.04
C LEU A 254 -1.16 2.99 20.01
N TYR A 255 -1.84 3.29 18.91
CA TYR A 255 -2.41 4.60 18.63
C TYR A 255 -3.88 4.49 18.24
N ARG A 256 -4.67 5.49 18.60
CA ARG A 256 -6.02 5.70 18.10
C ARG A 256 -6.05 6.95 17.23
N VAL A 257 -6.49 6.80 15.99
CA VAL A 257 -6.69 7.89 15.03
C VAL A 257 -8.19 8.17 14.91
N ARG A 258 -8.56 9.43 15.19
CA ARG A 258 -9.96 9.88 15.16
C ARG A 258 -10.16 10.92 14.05
N TYR A 259 -11.20 10.75 13.27
CA TYR A 259 -11.66 11.82 12.40
C TYR A 259 -12.34 12.92 13.24
N THR A 260 -11.98 14.17 13.00
CA THR A 260 -12.44 15.31 13.79
C THR A 260 -13.62 16.06 13.18
N GLY A 261 -14.10 15.64 12.00
CA GLY A 261 -15.14 16.31 11.24
C GLY A 261 -14.69 17.59 10.51
N LYS A 262 -13.39 17.92 10.57
CA LYS A 262 -12.84 19.06 9.82
C LYS A 262 -12.70 18.73 8.33
N THR A 263 -12.70 19.76 7.50
CA THR A 263 -12.40 19.65 6.06
C THR A 263 -11.10 18.89 5.83
N ILE A 264 -11.12 17.96 4.90
CA ILE A 264 -9.94 17.18 4.52
C ILE A 264 -9.24 17.93 3.38
N PRO A 265 -8.01 18.42 3.58
CA PRO A 265 -7.33 19.27 2.60
C PRO A 265 -6.66 18.48 1.47
N ILE A 266 -7.06 17.23 1.25
CA ILE A 266 -6.55 16.37 0.18
C ILE A 266 -7.69 15.93 -0.74
N PRO A 267 -7.40 15.59 -2.02
CA PRO A 267 -8.39 14.97 -2.88
C PRO A 267 -8.77 13.58 -2.36
N VAL A 268 -10.03 13.23 -2.56
CA VAL A 268 -10.60 11.93 -2.21
C VAL A 268 -10.76 11.01 -3.42
N LYS A 269 -10.61 11.55 -4.64
CA LYS A 269 -10.55 10.78 -5.89
C LYS A 269 -9.59 11.45 -6.88
N MET A 270 -8.97 10.62 -7.71
CA MET A 270 -8.17 11.06 -8.86
C MET A 270 -8.60 10.26 -10.09
N LYS A 271 -8.74 10.96 -11.23
CA LYS A 271 -9.05 10.34 -12.52
C LYS A 271 -8.06 10.86 -13.55
N VAL A 272 -7.41 9.95 -14.26
CA VAL A 272 -6.48 10.27 -15.35
C VAL A 272 -7.22 10.19 -16.70
N ARG A 273 -7.05 11.21 -17.52
CA ARG A 273 -7.61 11.31 -18.87
C ARG A 273 -6.51 11.60 -19.89
N GLU A 274 -6.77 11.48 -21.17
CA GLU A 274 -5.76 11.62 -22.24
C GLU A 274 -4.88 12.88 -22.12
N LYS A 275 -5.46 14.00 -21.67
CA LYS A 275 -4.75 15.29 -21.57
C LYS A 275 -4.96 15.99 -20.22
N SER A 276 -5.53 15.31 -19.25
CA SER A 276 -5.87 15.95 -17.99
C SER A 276 -5.91 14.97 -16.81
N ILE A 277 -5.78 15.53 -15.62
CA ILE A 277 -6.03 14.84 -14.36
C ILE A 277 -7.13 15.61 -13.64
N VAL A 278 -8.12 14.85 -13.13
CA VAL A 278 -9.21 15.39 -12.33
C VAL A 278 -9.02 14.95 -10.88
N LEU A 279 -9.03 15.92 -9.97
CA LEU A 279 -8.94 15.72 -8.54
C LEU A 279 -10.26 16.14 -7.88
N ASP A 280 -10.95 15.21 -7.23
CA ASP A 280 -12.18 15.50 -6.50
C ASP A 280 -11.85 15.69 -5.00
N PHE A 281 -12.24 16.83 -4.45
CA PHE A 281 -12.03 17.18 -3.02
C PHE A 281 -13.32 16.99 -2.20
N ASP A 282 -13.19 17.03 -0.88
CA ASP A 282 -14.34 16.96 0.03
C ASP A 282 -15.14 18.29 0.08
N SER A 283 -14.48 19.40 -0.16
CA SER A 283 -15.08 20.74 -0.11
C SER A 283 -14.99 21.48 -1.46
N PRO A 284 -15.91 22.42 -1.74
CA PRO A 284 -15.85 23.26 -2.92
C PRO A 284 -14.56 24.09 -2.99
N ILE A 285 -13.97 24.19 -4.19
CA ILE A 285 -12.70 24.87 -4.44
C ILE A 285 -12.96 26.32 -4.83
N ASP A 286 -12.11 27.24 -4.35
CA ASP A 286 -12.14 28.64 -4.77
C ASP A 286 -11.60 28.78 -6.20
N GLN A 287 -12.42 29.38 -7.10
CA GLN A 287 -12.06 29.51 -8.50
C GLN A 287 -10.83 30.40 -8.72
N ASN A 288 -10.71 31.49 -7.98
CA ASN A 288 -9.59 32.42 -8.13
C ASN A 288 -8.27 31.78 -7.67
N ALA A 289 -8.33 31.01 -6.56
CA ALA A 289 -7.14 30.33 -6.04
C ALA A 289 -6.59 29.26 -6.97
N ALA A 290 -7.41 28.66 -7.81
CA ALA A 290 -6.98 27.65 -8.76
C ALA A 290 -6.68 28.19 -10.17
N SER A 291 -7.02 29.45 -10.48
CA SER A 291 -6.71 30.08 -11.78
C SER A 291 -5.22 30.37 -11.96
N ASP A 292 -4.48 30.56 -10.86
CA ASP A 292 -3.02 30.73 -10.91
C ASP A 292 -2.33 29.38 -11.09
N LEU A 293 -1.85 29.11 -12.29
CA LEU A 293 -1.21 27.86 -12.67
C LEU A 293 0.13 27.63 -11.95
N SER A 294 0.76 28.67 -11.37
CA SER A 294 1.96 28.53 -10.55
C SER A 294 1.71 27.76 -9.23
N ASN A 295 0.46 27.58 -8.85
CA ASN A 295 0.05 26.76 -7.72
C ASN A 295 0.15 25.25 -7.99
N PHE A 296 0.55 24.83 -9.18
CA PHE A 296 0.66 23.43 -9.59
C PHE A 296 2.03 23.12 -10.16
N GLU A 297 2.66 22.06 -9.66
CA GLU A 297 3.88 21.50 -10.26
C GLU A 297 3.64 20.02 -10.57
N VAL A 298 3.93 19.62 -11.81
CA VAL A 298 3.77 18.22 -12.25
C VAL A 298 5.13 17.71 -12.75
N LYS A 299 5.62 16.62 -12.15
CA LYS A 299 6.87 15.96 -12.55
C LYS A 299 6.60 14.51 -12.86
N THR A 300 7.34 13.97 -13.82
CA THR A 300 7.26 12.55 -14.20
C THR A 300 8.64 11.96 -14.37
N TRP A 301 8.76 10.64 -14.17
CA TRP A 301 9.97 9.87 -14.50
C TRP A 301 9.64 8.39 -14.69
N GLN A 302 10.57 7.70 -15.35
CA GLN A 302 10.52 6.25 -15.56
C GLN A 302 11.43 5.53 -14.57
N LEU A 303 11.24 4.21 -14.45
CA LEU A 303 12.01 3.33 -13.60
C LEU A 303 12.65 2.19 -14.41
N LEU A 304 13.84 1.79 -14.00
CA LEU A 304 14.52 0.61 -14.54
C LEU A 304 14.46 -0.55 -13.54
N ARG A 305 13.72 -1.60 -13.90
CA ARG A 305 13.75 -2.86 -13.16
C ARG A 305 15.00 -3.65 -13.54
N SER A 306 15.89 -3.90 -12.60
CA SER A 306 17.18 -4.55 -12.83
C SER A 306 17.68 -5.32 -11.61
N LYS A 307 18.81 -6.00 -11.74
CA LYS A 307 19.54 -6.64 -10.63
C LYS A 307 20.07 -5.65 -9.58
N LYS A 308 20.10 -4.34 -9.90
CA LYS A 308 20.55 -3.31 -8.93
C LYS A 308 19.46 -3.08 -7.88
N TYR A 309 19.86 -2.58 -6.72
CA TYR A 309 18.95 -2.17 -5.66
C TYR A 309 18.27 -0.84 -6.04
N GLY A 310 16.96 -0.87 -6.22
CA GLY A 310 16.19 0.31 -6.60
C GLY A 310 16.47 0.76 -8.04
N SER A 311 15.93 1.92 -8.38
CA SER A 311 16.15 2.60 -9.66
C SER A 311 16.45 4.07 -9.45
N GLU A 312 17.33 4.63 -10.27
CA GLU A 312 17.42 6.06 -10.48
C GLU A 312 16.16 6.56 -11.20
N ARG A 313 15.92 7.85 -11.13
CA ARG A 313 14.86 8.51 -11.88
C ARG A 313 15.33 8.71 -13.32
N LEU A 314 14.74 7.97 -14.25
CA LEU A 314 15.06 8.06 -15.67
C LEU A 314 14.07 9.00 -16.36
N ASP A 315 14.54 9.72 -17.39
CA ASP A 315 13.70 10.59 -18.23
C ASP A 315 12.81 11.56 -17.43
N GLN A 316 13.39 12.14 -16.39
CA GLN A 316 12.66 13.08 -15.52
C GLN A 316 12.25 14.32 -16.32
N LYS A 317 10.97 14.67 -16.28
CA LYS A 317 10.37 15.83 -16.95
C LYS A 317 9.55 16.65 -15.96
N VAL A 318 9.48 17.95 -16.20
CA VAL A 318 8.48 18.84 -15.62
C VAL A 318 7.41 19.07 -16.71
N LEU A 319 6.18 18.68 -16.45
CA LEU A 319 5.09 18.84 -17.40
C LEU A 319 4.39 20.18 -17.16
N LYS A 320 4.04 20.86 -18.26
CA LYS A 320 3.35 22.13 -18.21
C LYS A 320 1.86 21.92 -17.95
N VAL A 321 1.35 22.50 -16.87
CA VAL A 321 -0.08 22.67 -16.66
C VAL A 321 -0.53 23.86 -17.54
N THR A 322 -1.42 23.61 -18.48
CA THR A 322 -1.86 24.62 -19.46
C THR A 322 -3.16 25.29 -19.07
N GLN A 323 -3.99 24.63 -18.25
CA GLN A 323 -5.27 25.13 -17.79
C GLN A 323 -5.68 24.43 -16.50
N SER A 324 -6.35 25.15 -15.62
CA SER A 324 -7.13 24.61 -14.51
C SER A 324 -8.59 24.99 -14.67
N GLN A 325 -9.48 24.05 -14.44
CA GLN A 325 -10.92 24.24 -14.45
C GLN A 325 -11.52 23.68 -13.17
N ILE A 326 -12.44 24.44 -12.57
CA ILE A 326 -13.12 24.03 -11.34
C ILE A 326 -14.59 23.84 -11.64
N GLU A 327 -15.11 22.71 -11.18
CA GLU A 327 -16.54 22.40 -11.18
C GLU A 327 -16.92 21.91 -9.77
N GLY A 328 -17.39 22.85 -8.95
CA GLY A 328 -17.75 22.58 -7.56
C GLY A 328 -16.58 22.08 -6.70
N LYS A 329 -16.52 20.78 -6.48
CA LYS A 329 -15.47 20.10 -5.70
C LYS A 329 -14.37 19.47 -6.57
N SER A 330 -14.52 19.53 -7.88
CA SER A 330 -13.61 18.92 -8.83
C SER A 330 -12.66 19.94 -9.44
N LEU A 331 -11.38 19.63 -9.45
CA LEU A 331 -10.32 20.37 -10.11
C LEU A 331 -9.80 19.55 -11.28
N LYS A 332 -9.97 20.04 -12.49
CA LYS A 332 -9.40 19.48 -13.72
C LYS A 332 -8.14 20.25 -14.10
N LEU A 333 -7.01 19.58 -14.14
CA LEU A 333 -5.74 20.12 -14.64
C LEU A 333 -5.48 19.58 -16.04
N SER A 334 -5.45 20.47 -17.04
CA SER A 334 -4.99 20.15 -18.40
C SER A 334 -3.47 20.16 -18.42
N ILE A 335 -2.85 19.06 -18.86
CA ILE A 335 -1.41 18.84 -18.78
C ILE A 335 -0.90 18.52 -20.19
N GLU A 336 0.08 19.31 -20.64
CA GLU A 336 0.73 19.10 -21.93
C GLU A 336 1.62 17.86 -21.89
N ASN A 337 1.54 17.02 -22.94
CA ASN A 337 2.33 15.80 -23.08
C ASN A 337 2.15 14.79 -21.92
N LEU A 338 0.94 14.72 -21.34
CA LEU A 338 0.62 13.69 -20.38
C LEU A 338 0.63 12.32 -21.08
N GLU A 339 1.43 11.40 -20.54
CA GLU A 339 1.64 10.07 -21.11
C GLU A 339 1.65 8.98 -20.01
N LYS A 340 1.69 7.71 -20.40
CA LYS A 340 1.91 6.59 -19.49
C LYS A 340 3.29 6.71 -18.84
N VAL A 341 3.34 6.62 -17.52
CA VAL A 341 4.57 6.87 -16.76
C VAL A 341 4.58 6.07 -15.47
N ASP A 342 5.79 5.64 -15.05
CA ASP A 342 5.96 4.91 -13.80
C ASP A 342 5.62 5.76 -12.60
N VAL A 343 6.13 6.99 -12.58
CA VAL A 343 5.90 7.89 -11.46
C VAL A 343 5.52 9.28 -11.97
N ILE A 344 4.41 9.79 -11.45
CA ILE A 344 3.99 11.17 -11.56
C ILE A 344 3.87 11.78 -10.17
N THR A 345 4.34 13.02 -10.00
CA THR A 345 4.02 13.82 -8.82
C THR A 345 3.21 15.04 -9.21
N ILE A 346 2.24 15.40 -8.37
CA ILE A 346 1.41 16.59 -8.53
C ILE A 346 1.44 17.33 -7.21
N ASP A 347 2.17 18.44 -7.16
CA ASP A 347 2.17 19.35 -6.04
C ASP A 347 1.13 20.44 -6.30
N TYR A 348 0.31 20.76 -5.30
CA TYR A 348 -0.70 21.79 -5.41
C TYR A 348 -0.82 22.64 -4.13
N LYS A 349 -1.18 23.92 -4.32
CA LYS A 349 -1.40 24.88 -3.24
C LYS A 349 -2.57 25.80 -3.60
N ILE A 350 -3.77 25.41 -3.22
CA ILE A 350 -5.03 26.12 -3.53
C ILE A 350 -5.82 26.37 -2.24
N LYS A 351 -7.01 26.95 -2.36
CA LYS A 351 -7.94 27.19 -1.24
C LYS A 351 -9.33 26.66 -1.58
N ASN A 352 -10.10 26.33 -0.55
CA ASN A 352 -11.53 26.11 -0.71
C ASN A 352 -12.31 27.44 -0.60
N THR A 353 -13.60 27.40 -0.86
CA THR A 353 -14.49 28.58 -0.81
C THR A 353 -14.61 29.21 0.57
N LYS A 354 -14.16 28.55 1.64
CA LYS A 354 -14.07 29.07 3.01
C LYS A 354 -12.70 29.71 3.31
N GLY A 355 -11.78 29.75 2.34
CA GLY A 355 -10.43 30.27 2.53
C GLY A 355 -9.45 29.30 3.18
N GLU A 356 -9.85 28.05 3.49
CA GLU A 356 -8.98 27.03 4.07
C GLU A 356 -7.99 26.53 3.03
N GLN A 357 -6.73 26.36 3.42
CA GLN A 357 -5.66 25.87 2.54
C GLN A 357 -5.88 24.40 2.17
N LEU A 358 -5.80 24.11 0.88
CA LEU A 358 -5.73 22.77 0.31
C LEU A 358 -4.35 22.62 -0.32
N THR A 359 -3.43 21.99 0.39
CA THR A 359 -2.04 21.82 -0.04
C THR A 359 -1.64 20.37 0.09
N GLY A 360 -1.00 19.83 -0.93
CA GLY A 360 -0.54 18.45 -0.90
C GLY A 360 0.42 18.12 -2.02
N SER A 361 1.05 16.96 -1.88
CA SER A 361 1.88 16.31 -2.89
C SER A 361 1.32 14.92 -3.15
N ILE A 362 0.83 14.69 -4.35
CA ILE A 362 0.33 13.40 -4.81
C ILE A 362 1.47 12.68 -5.52
N GLN A 363 1.66 11.41 -5.24
CA GLN A 363 2.54 10.55 -6.04
C GLN A 363 1.76 9.38 -6.62
N GLY A 364 1.81 9.22 -7.94
CA GLY A 364 1.01 8.23 -8.65
C GLY A 364 1.76 7.51 -9.76
N THR A 365 1.05 6.58 -10.39
CA THR A 365 1.47 5.81 -11.56
C THR A 365 0.37 5.87 -12.61
N ILE A 366 0.74 6.03 -13.87
CA ILE A 366 -0.19 6.06 -14.99
C ILE A 366 0.13 4.92 -15.95
N HIS A 367 -0.69 3.88 -15.93
CA HIS A 367 -0.59 2.76 -16.87
C HIS A 367 -1.47 2.96 -18.10
N GLN A 368 -2.61 3.62 -17.93
CA GLN A 368 -3.59 3.89 -18.97
C GLN A 368 -4.09 5.33 -18.87
N LEU A 369 -4.44 5.90 -20.02
CA LEU A 369 -5.13 7.18 -20.11
C LEU A 369 -6.61 6.89 -20.43
N GLY A 370 -7.53 7.39 -19.60
CA GLY A 370 -8.96 7.32 -19.86
C GLY A 370 -9.40 8.30 -20.95
N LYS A 371 -10.52 8.05 -21.58
CA LYS A 371 -11.15 8.95 -22.54
C LYS A 371 -11.81 10.15 -21.88
#